data_c139dee4cc2466981425ce60e716f5b2
#
_entry.id   c139dee4cc2466981425ce60e716f5b2
#
_cell.length_a   1.000
_cell.length_b   1.000
_cell.length_c   1.000
_cell.angle_alpha   90.00
_cell.angle_beta   90.00
_cell.angle_gamma   90.00
#
_symmetry.space_group_name_H-M   'P 1'
#
loop_
_entity.id
_entity.type
_entity.pdbx_description
1 polymer ?
#
loop_
_entity_poly.entity_id
_entity_poly.type
_entity_poly.pdbx_seq_one_letter_code
_entity_poly.pdbx_strand_id
1 'polypeptide(L)'
;MLDRNPGSNLADLYRALPVTWASPTMSPYCDDEVKYAVVEHTIERFWTMRQEGLPIAGQKIIDLTTVNGVRVTVEDGTWGLVRASSNKPELVVVVESPVSGARRHAMFEAIDRILREHAEVGAYNQSL
;
A
#
# COMPACT_ATOMS: atom_id res chain seq x y z
N MET A 1 2.80 15.31 34.35
CA MET A 1 2.87 15.05 33.93
C MET A 1 2.83 15.08 33.55
N LEU A 2 2.22 15.24 33.51
CA LEU A 2 2.22 15.16 32.94
C LEU A 2 2.41 16.02 32.92
N ASP A 3 2.10 16.54 32.91
CA ASP A 3 2.02 17.08 32.60
C ASP A 3 2.21 17.93 32.58
N ARG A 4 2.02 18.57 32.69
CA ARG A 4 1.99 19.03 32.34
C ARG A 4 1.91 19.70 32.20
N ASN A 5 1.60 20.00 32.52
CA ASN A 5 1.23 20.19 32.15
C ASN A 5 0.69 20.28 32.30
N PRO A 6 0.31 20.37 32.63
CA PRO A 6 -0.21 19.96 32.47
C PRO A 6 -0.56 19.82 32.11
N GLY A 7 -0.82 19.84 32.48
CA GLY A 7 -1.29 19.27 31.62
C GLY A 7 -0.97 19.18 30.48
N SER A 8 -0.10 19.20 30.34
CA SER A 8 0.20 19.02 29.10
C SER A 8 -0.12 17.85 28.78
N ASN A 9 -0.63 17.64 28.83
CA ASN A 9 -0.84 16.70 28.69
C ASN A 9 -0.95 15.87 27.58
N LEU A 10 -1.49 14.84 27.68
CA LEU A 10 -1.69 13.73 26.77
C LEU A 10 -2.33 14.17 25.47
N ALA A 11 -3.22 15.12 25.52
CA ALA A 11 -3.84 15.70 24.34
C ALA A 11 -2.81 16.37 23.43
N ASP A 12 -1.80 16.98 24.01
CA ASP A 12 -0.76 17.60 23.20
C ASP A 12 0.11 16.57 22.53
N LEU A 13 0.34 15.44 23.18
CA LEU A 13 1.06 14.34 22.57
C LEU A 13 0.31 13.78 21.36
N TYR A 14 -1.00 13.64 21.47
CA TYR A 14 -1.79 13.15 20.35
C TYR A 14 -1.72 14.10 19.15
N ARG A 15 -1.73 15.40 19.40
CA ARG A 15 -1.61 16.35 18.31
C ARG A 15 -0.25 16.35 17.65
N ALA A 16 0.76 15.93 18.38
CA ALA A 16 2.11 15.83 17.83
C ALA A 16 2.29 14.59 16.97
N LEU A 17 1.41 13.58 17.08
CA LEU A 17 1.50 12.39 16.26
C LEU A 17 0.99 12.67 14.85
N PRO A 18 1.65 12.11 13.83
CA PRO A 18 1.18 12.31 12.47
C PRO A 18 -0.17 11.64 12.26
N VAL A 19 -1.03 12.31 11.51
CA VAL A 19 -2.30 11.73 11.07
C VAL A 19 -2.06 11.00 9.76
N THR A 20 -2.52 9.76 9.66
CA THR A 20 -2.39 8.97 8.44
C THR A 20 -3.76 8.48 7.98
N TRP A 21 -3.87 8.25 6.68
CA TRP A 21 -5.06 7.70 6.06
C TRP A 21 -4.74 6.30 5.59
N ALA A 22 -5.19 5.31 6.36
CA ALA A 22 -4.94 3.89 6.07
C ALA A 22 -6.19 3.25 5.49
N SER A 23 -5.99 2.30 4.58
CA SER A 23 -7.08 1.50 4.06
C SER A 23 -7.32 0.29 4.97
N PRO A 24 -8.52 -0.33 4.86
CA PRO A 24 -8.66 -1.67 5.42
C PRO A 24 -7.81 -2.63 4.60
N THR A 25 -7.66 -3.86 5.08
CA THR A 25 -7.05 -4.92 4.28
C THR A 25 -8.03 -5.29 3.18
N MET A 26 -7.61 -5.12 1.93
CA MET A 26 -8.44 -5.43 0.78
C MET A 26 -7.87 -6.68 0.11
N SER A 27 -8.73 -7.61 -0.26
CA SER A 27 -8.27 -8.90 -0.77
C SER A 27 -9.02 -9.26 -2.05
N PRO A 28 -8.42 -9.01 -3.22
CA PRO A 28 -9.00 -9.47 -4.47
C PRO A 28 -8.79 -10.97 -4.61
N TYR A 29 -9.77 -11.65 -5.15
CA TYR A 29 -9.65 -13.09 -5.41
C TYR A 29 -8.49 -13.34 -6.37
N CYS A 30 -7.71 -14.36 -6.09
CA CYS A 30 -6.65 -14.80 -6.99
C CYS A 30 -6.34 -16.27 -6.67
N ASP A 31 -6.47 -17.11 -7.68
CA ASP A 31 -6.30 -18.55 -7.52
C ASP A 31 -4.96 -18.89 -6.88
N ASP A 32 -4.93 -19.90 -6.02
CA ASP A 32 -3.72 -20.33 -5.32
C ASP A 32 -2.58 -20.67 -6.30
N GLU A 33 -2.90 -21.16 -7.49
CA GLU A 33 -1.87 -21.55 -8.45
C GLU A 33 -1.22 -20.36 -9.14
N VAL A 34 -1.85 -19.20 -9.13
CA VAL A 34 -1.33 -18.01 -9.84
C VAL A 34 -1.00 -16.84 -8.94
N LYS A 35 -1.46 -16.82 -7.69
CA LYS A 35 -1.30 -15.64 -6.83
C LYS A 35 0.17 -15.27 -6.61
N TYR A 36 1.05 -16.25 -6.47
CA TYR A 36 2.48 -15.98 -6.27
C TYR A 36 3.12 -15.41 -7.54
N ALA A 37 2.70 -15.89 -8.70
CA ALA A 37 3.19 -15.37 -9.98
C ALA A 37 2.75 -13.93 -10.19
N VAL A 38 1.52 -13.57 -9.77
CA VAL A 38 1.02 -12.21 -9.85
C VAL A 38 1.87 -11.29 -8.97
N VAL A 39 2.18 -11.73 -7.74
CA VAL A 39 3.01 -10.93 -6.84
C VAL A 39 4.41 -10.75 -7.42
N GLU A 40 5.02 -11.81 -7.96
CA GLU A 40 6.34 -11.72 -8.59
C GLU A 40 6.34 -10.72 -9.74
N HIS A 41 5.33 -10.76 -10.59
CA HIS A 41 5.21 -9.81 -11.69
C HIS A 41 5.06 -8.38 -11.17
N THR A 42 4.31 -8.19 -10.09
CA THR A 42 4.13 -6.89 -9.48
C THR A 42 5.45 -6.33 -8.95
N ILE A 43 6.25 -7.20 -8.31
CA ILE A 43 7.58 -6.83 -7.85
C ILE A 43 8.45 -6.37 -9.01
N GLU A 44 8.45 -7.12 -10.11
CA GLU A 44 9.24 -6.78 -11.29
C GLU A 44 8.80 -5.45 -11.90
N ARG A 45 7.49 -5.21 -11.93
CA ARG A 45 6.94 -3.95 -12.44
C ARG A 45 7.44 -2.78 -11.61
N PHE A 46 7.41 -2.88 -10.28
CA PHE A 46 7.88 -1.80 -9.43
C PHE A 46 9.38 -1.57 -9.58
N TRP A 47 10.17 -2.63 -9.68
CA TRP A 47 11.61 -2.49 -9.91
C TRP A 47 11.91 -1.79 -11.24
N THR A 48 11.20 -2.17 -12.29
CA THR A 48 11.36 -1.55 -13.61
C THR A 48 10.98 -0.07 -13.54
N MET A 49 9.85 0.25 -12.91
CA MET A 49 9.42 1.63 -12.77
C MET A 49 10.44 2.46 -12.00
N ARG A 50 10.99 1.91 -10.94
CA ARG A 50 12.01 2.60 -10.15
C ARG A 50 13.27 2.87 -10.98
N GLN A 51 13.73 1.87 -11.71
CA GLN A 51 14.95 2.00 -12.54
C GLN A 51 14.77 3.01 -13.66
N GLU A 52 13.59 3.07 -14.24
CA GLU A 52 13.30 3.97 -15.35
C GLU A 52 12.85 5.35 -14.91
N GLY A 53 12.71 5.55 -13.60
CA GLY A 53 12.24 6.83 -13.08
C GLY A 53 10.77 7.10 -13.36
N LEU A 54 9.98 6.06 -13.59
CA LEU A 54 8.55 6.20 -13.85
C LEU A 54 7.79 6.40 -12.53
N PRO A 55 6.82 7.32 -12.52
CA PRO A 55 6.08 7.57 -11.29
C PRO A 55 5.02 6.51 -11.04
N ILE A 56 4.69 6.33 -9.75
CA ILE A 56 3.50 5.60 -9.35
C ILE A 56 2.70 6.55 -8.47
N ALA A 57 1.39 6.59 -8.66
CA ALA A 57 0.53 7.54 -7.96
C ALA A 57 1.02 8.99 -8.12
N GLY A 58 1.63 9.30 -9.25
CA GLY A 58 2.09 10.64 -9.59
C GLY A 58 3.43 11.03 -9.00
N GLN A 59 4.14 10.13 -8.30
CA GLN A 59 5.42 10.46 -7.67
C GLN A 59 6.43 9.32 -7.85
N LYS A 60 7.70 9.64 -7.71
CA LYS A 60 8.76 8.66 -7.89
C LYS A 60 8.82 7.71 -6.70
N ILE A 61 9.20 6.47 -6.99
CA ILE A 61 9.41 5.46 -5.96
C ILE A 61 10.72 5.77 -5.24
N ILE A 62 10.68 5.86 -3.91
CA ILE A 62 11.88 6.09 -3.11
C ILE A 62 12.31 4.86 -2.33
N ASP A 63 11.44 3.86 -2.21
CA ASP A 63 11.80 2.65 -1.49
C ASP A 63 10.96 1.47 -1.97
N LEU A 64 11.59 0.30 -2.00
CA LEU A 64 10.93 -0.98 -2.31
C LEU A 64 11.41 -2.01 -1.31
N THR A 65 10.48 -2.61 -0.59
CA THR A 65 10.77 -3.69 0.35
C THR A 65 10.06 -4.95 -0.12
N THR A 66 10.77 -6.07 -0.20
CA THR A 66 10.23 -7.29 -0.79
C THR A 66 10.25 -8.46 0.20
N VAL A 67 9.73 -8.25 1.41
CA VAL A 67 9.58 -9.30 2.40
C VAL A 67 8.12 -9.76 2.37
N ASN A 68 7.89 -11.01 1.96
CA ASN A 68 6.54 -11.61 1.84
C ASN A 68 5.62 -10.78 0.94
N GLY A 69 6.15 -10.35 -0.22
CA GLY A 69 5.41 -9.50 -1.14
C GLY A 69 6.21 -8.26 -1.45
N VAL A 70 5.53 -7.16 -1.75
CA VAL A 70 6.21 -5.92 -2.06
C VAL A 70 5.52 -4.74 -1.40
N ARG A 71 6.32 -3.87 -0.79
CA ARG A 71 5.86 -2.58 -0.28
C ARG A 71 6.57 -1.49 -1.07
N VAL A 72 5.80 -0.62 -1.70
CA VAL A 72 6.33 0.50 -2.48
C VAL A 72 6.02 1.79 -1.74
N THR A 73 7.02 2.66 -1.61
CA THR A 73 6.88 3.97 -0.98
C THR A 73 7.31 5.04 -1.97
N VAL A 74 6.53 6.10 -2.07
CA VAL A 74 6.83 7.23 -2.95
C VAL A 74 7.25 8.46 -2.15
N GLU A 75 7.60 9.52 -2.85
CA GLU A 75 8.27 10.70 -2.27
C GLU A 75 7.54 11.36 -1.10
N ASP A 76 6.21 11.38 -1.12
CA ASP A 76 5.44 12.03 -0.05
C ASP A 76 5.18 11.09 1.14
N GLY A 77 5.71 9.88 1.11
CA GLY A 77 5.52 8.91 2.18
C GLY A 77 4.34 7.97 1.97
N THR A 78 3.52 8.20 0.94
CA THR A 78 2.42 7.28 0.61
C THR A 78 3.01 5.94 0.21
N TRP A 79 2.42 4.86 0.70
CA TRP A 79 2.92 3.52 0.39
C TRP A 79 1.78 2.55 0.13
N GLY A 80 2.12 1.47 -0.56
CA GLY A 80 1.21 0.37 -0.80
C GLY A 80 1.90 -0.96 -0.64
N LEU A 81 1.14 -1.96 -0.20
CA LEU A 81 1.61 -3.32 0.01
C LEU A 81 0.79 -4.27 -0.82
N VAL A 82 1.45 -5.21 -1.49
CA VAL A 82 0.79 -6.31 -2.19
C VAL A 82 1.49 -7.60 -1.78
N ARG A 83 0.72 -8.59 -1.35
CA ARG A 83 1.26 -9.92 -1.06
C ARG A 83 0.22 -10.99 -1.35
N ALA A 84 0.67 -12.22 -1.46
CA ALA A 84 -0.24 -13.35 -1.61
C ALA A 84 -0.67 -13.81 -0.22
N SER A 85 -1.96 -14.12 -0.07
CA SER A 85 -2.45 -14.72 1.17
C SER A 85 -1.87 -16.13 1.31
N SER A 86 -1.49 -16.51 2.53
CA SER A 86 -0.91 -17.83 2.77
C SER A 86 -1.96 -18.93 2.92
N ASN A 87 -3.21 -18.57 3.18
CA ASN A 87 -4.23 -19.55 3.51
C ASN A 87 -5.54 -19.42 2.71
N LYS A 88 -5.61 -18.46 1.78
CA LYS A 88 -6.82 -18.25 0.96
C LYS A 88 -6.42 -17.94 -0.48
N PRO A 89 -7.31 -18.23 -1.46
CA PRO A 89 -7.03 -17.89 -2.86
C PRO A 89 -7.28 -16.39 -3.11
N GLU A 90 -6.41 -15.56 -2.54
CA GLU A 90 -6.56 -14.12 -2.66
C GLU A 90 -5.21 -13.43 -2.47
N LEU A 91 -5.14 -12.20 -2.94
CA LEU A 91 -4.04 -11.30 -2.65
C LEU A 91 -4.42 -10.43 -1.46
N VAL A 92 -3.45 -9.75 -0.89
CA VAL A 92 -3.68 -8.77 0.17
C VAL A 92 -3.13 -7.45 -0.30
N VAL A 93 -3.96 -6.40 -0.28
CA VAL A 93 -3.58 -5.06 -0.69
C VAL A 93 -3.90 -4.11 0.46
N VAL A 94 -2.90 -3.31 0.86
CA VAL A 94 -3.08 -2.28 1.89
C VAL A 94 -2.39 -1.03 1.38
N VAL A 95 -3.03 0.13 1.53
CA VAL A 95 -2.43 1.41 1.15
C VAL A 95 -2.60 2.39 2.30
N GLU A 96 -1.64 3.31 2.40
CA GLU A 96 -1.67 4.32 3.45
C GLU A 96 -0.96 5.58 2.98
N SER A 97 -1.44 6.74 3.38
CA SER A 97 -0.79 8.02 3.07
C SER A 97 -0.73 8.91 4.30
N PRO A 98 0.42 9.53 4.58
CA PRO A 98 0.52 10.56 5.62
C PRO A 98 0.03 11.91 5.14
N VAL A 99 -0.35 12.04 3.88
CA VAL A 99 -0.70 13.31 3.25
C VAL A 99 -2.20 13.53 3.19
N SER A 100 -2.95 12.57 2.63
CA SER A 100 -4.39 12.74 2.46
C SER A 100 -5.04 11.43 2.04
N GLY A 101 -6.37 11.37 2.17
CA GLY A 101 -7.16 10.26 1.64
C GLY A 101 -7.11 10.19 0.12
N ALA A 102 -6.96 11.34 -0.55
CA ALA A 102 -6.84 11.36 -2.01
C ALA A 102 -5.55 10.69 -2.46
N ARG A 103 -4.45 10.92 -1.74
CA ARG A 103 -3.16 10.27 -2.05
C ARG A 103 -3.24 8.76 -1.79
N ARG A 104 -3.90 8.36 -0.71
CA ARG A 104 -4.14 6.94 -0.43
C ARG A 104 -4.90 6.29 -1.58
N HIS A 105 -5.95 6.95 -2.06
CA HIS A 105 -6.77 6.45 -3.17
C HIS A 105 -5.95 6.36 -4.45
N ALA A 106 -5.11 7.36 -4.73
CA ALA A 106 -4.25 7.36 -5.91
C ALA A 106 -3.29 6.17 -5.90
N MET A 107 -2.73 5.84 -4.74
CA MET A 107 -1.85 4.68 -4.61
C MET A 107 -2.63 3.39 -4.86
N PHE A 108 -3.85 3.28 -4.30
CA PHE A 108 -4.67 2.10 -4.53
C PHE A 108 -4.96 1.93 -6.01
N GLU A 109 -5.36 3.00 -6.70
CA GLU A 109 -5.68 2.91 -8.13
C GLU A 109 -4.46 2.51 -8.95
N ALA A 110 -3.28 3.02 -8.59
CA ALA A 110 -2.06 2.68 -9.29
C ALA A 110 -1.72 1.19 -9.15
N ILE A 111 -1.86 0.67 -7.93
CA ILE A 111 -1.62 -0.75 -7.66
C ILE A 111 -2.66 -1.60 -8.38
N ASP A 112 -3.93 -1.23 -8.28
CA ASP A 112 -5.01 -1.99 -8.92
C ASP A 112 -4.82 -2.07 -10.43
N ARG A 113 -4.35 -0.98 -11.04
CA ARG A 113 -4.09 -0.95 -12.48
C ARG A 113 -3.03 -2.00 -12.87
N ILE A 114 -2.00 -2.16 -12.05
CA ILE A 114 -0.97 -3.17 -12.29
C ILE A 114 -1.56 -4.57 -12.10
N LEU A 115 -2.35 -4.78 -11.05
CA LEU A 115 -2.96 -6.08 -10.79
C LEU A 115 -3.94 -6.47 -11.90
N ARG A 116 -4.64 -5.49 -12.48
CA ARG A 116 -5.57 -5.75 -13.58
C ARG A 116 -4.90 -6.11 -14.90
N GLU A 117 -3.58 -6.06 -14.95
CA GLU A 117 -2.84 -6.63 -16.09
C GLU A 117 -2.98 -8.17 -16.12
N HIS A 118 -3.43 -8.76 -15.03
CA HIS A 118 -3.67 -10.19 -14.92
C HIS A 118 -5.16 -10.46 -14.88
N ALA A 119 -5.66 -11.23 -15.84
CA ALA A 119 -7.08 -11.59 -15.91
C ALA A 119 -7.50 -12.44 -14.71
N GLU A 120 -6.55 -13.11 -14.06
CA GLU A 120 -6.80 -14.00 -12.94
C GLU A 120 -7.15 -13.26 -11.64
N VAL A 121 -6.88 -11.96 -11.58
CA VAL A 121 -7.19 -11.18 -10.38
C VAL A 121 -8.67 -10.80 -10.42
N GLY A 122 -9.40 -11.25 -9.41
CA GLY A 122 -10.84 -11.06 -9.35
C GLY A 122 -11.27 -9.85 -8.53
N ALA A 123 -12.49 -9.92 -8.00
CA ALA A 123 -13.07 -8.81 -7.26
C ALA A 123 -12.52 -8.76 -5.83
N TYR A 124 -12.49 -7.54 -5.27
CA TYR A 124 -12.08 -7.34 -3.88
C TYR A 124 -13.22 -7.72 -2.94
N ASN A 125 -12.86 -8.16 -1.74
CA ASN A 125 -13.83 -8.46 -0.69
C ASN A 125 -14.37 -7.18 -0.07
N GLN A 126 -13.64 -6.08 -0.17
CA GLN A 126 -14.10 -4.77 0.29
C GLN A 126 -13.33 -3.69 -0.47
N SER A 127 -13.83 -2.49 -0.43
CA SER A 127 -13.23 -1.38 -1.16
C SER A 127 -12.86 -0.23 -0.23
N LEU A 128 -12.12 0.66 -0.79
CA LEU A 128 -11.66 1.87 -0.11
C LEU A 128 -12.82 2.85 0.14
#